data_4b2720f406353a6c9c633e705c9734c5
#
_entry.id   4b2720f406353a6c9c633e705c9734c5
#
_cell.length_a   1.000
_cell.length_b   1.000
_cell.length_c   1.000
_cell.angle_alpha   90.00
_cell.angle_beta   90.00
_cell.angle_gamma   90.00
#
_symmetry.space_group_name_H-M   'P 1'
#
loop_
_entity.id
_entity.type
_entity.pdbx_description
1 polymer ?
#
loop_
_entity_poly.entity_id
_entity_poly.type
_entity_poly.pdbx_seq_one_letter_code
_entity_poly.pdbx_strand_id
1 'polypeptide(L)'
;MYKEPITDERWNLAQHGEKFGHIEKVVEQSYADFKINYGYYFEYLNIDNTDLKQKSIAEIGCARISSLFFCNNYSKSYVIEPTHYPEADKYYEGKDIVKIYERAEVCKFPKVDEVWMFNLLQHVQNPDLLIEKCKQNSKVIRFFEPIDYEINEQHPFKFSFDDFKNYFGYCVQLYHGRPGFHQANCAYGIYNCE
;
A
#
# COMPACT_ATOMS: atom_id res chain seq x y z
N MET A 1 -16.83 8.08 -9.15
CA MET A 1 -17.80 6.92 -9.23
C MET A 1 -17.35 5.93 -8.20
N TYR A 2 -18.22 5.49 -7.32
CA TYR A 2 -17.88 4.49 -6.30
C TYR A 2 -17.60 3.13 -6.96
N LYS A 3 -16.64 2.39 -6.39
CA LYS A 3 -16.33 1.02 -6.84
C LYS A 3 -17.20 0.03 -6.08
N GLU A 4 -18.00 -0.75 -6.80
CA GLU A 4 -18.80 -1.81 -6.18
C GLU A 4 -17.87 -2.86 -5.54
N PRO A 5 -18.12 -3.25 -4.28
CA PRO A 5 -17.34 -4.28 -3.63
C PRO A 5 -17.40 -5.61 -4.41
N ILE A 6 -16.30 -6.34 -4.45
CA ILE A 6 -16.29 -7.69 -5.02
C ILE A 6 -16.64 -8.74 -3.96
N THR A 7 -17.08 -9.92 -4.40
CA THR A 7 -17.40 -11.04 -3.51
C THR A 7 -16.16 -11.60 -2.82
N ASP A 8 -16.36 -12.28 -1.69
CA ASP A 8 -15.27 -13.00 -1.01
C ASP A 8 -14.60 -14.03 -1.92
N GLU A 9 -15.35 -14.74 -2.74
CA GLU A 9 -14.83 -15.71 -3.71
C GLU A 9 -13.91 -15.04 -4.73
N ARG A 10 -14.33 -13.91 -5.29
CA ARG A 10 -13.56 -13.14 -6.27
C ARG A 10 -12.28 -12.59 -5.64
N TRP A 11 -12.39 -12.08 -4.40
CA TRP A 11 -11.23 -11.59 -3.65
C TRP A 11 -10.23 -12.70 -3.33
N ASN A 12 -10.70 -13.85 -2.84
CA ASN A 12 -9.86 -15.00 -2.53
C ASN A 12 -9.11 -15.51 -3.77
N LEU A 13 -9.76 -15.52 -4.93
CA LEU A 13 -9.12 -15.88 -6.20
C LEU A 13 -7.97 -14.93 -6.54
N ALA A 14 -8.18 -13.61 -6.40
CA ALA A 14 -7.15 -12.61 -6.63
C ALA A 14 -5.96 -12.78 -5.68
N GLN A 15 -6.22 -12.97 -4.38
CA GLN A 15 -5.17 -13.19 -3.37
C GLN A 15 -4.37 -14.47 -3.62
N HIS A 16 -5.02 -15.52 -4.11
CA HIS A 16 -4.34 -16.76 -4.48
C HIS A 16 -3.33 -16.53 -5.62
N GLY A 17 -3.74 -15.83 -6.67
CA GLY A 17 -2.87 -15.46 -7.78
C GLY A 17 -1.68 -14.60 -7.34
N GLU A 18 -1.91 -13.58 -6.48
CA GLU A 18 -0.86 -12.74 -5.92
C GLU A 18 0.14 -13.54 -5.09
N LYS A 19 -0.34 -14.40 -4.20
CA LYS A 19 0.52 -15.23 -3.36
C LYS A 19 1.47 -16.09 -4.20
N PHE A 20 0.98 -16.73 -5.26
CA PHE A 20 1.83 -17.55 -6.14
C PHE A 20 2.88 -16.72 -6.88
N GLY A 21 2.51 -15.56 -7.41
CA GLY A 21 3.45 -14.65 -8.07
C GLY A 21 4.60 -14.18 -7.17
N HIS A 22 4.36 -14.14 -5.85
CA HIS A 22 5.36 -13.73 -4.87
C HIS A 22 6.23 -14.87 -4.33
N ILE A 23 5.76 -16.12 -4.32
CA ILE A 23 6.49 -17.27 -3.76
C ILE A 23 7.77 -17.61 -4.56
N GLU A 24 7.77 -17.36 -5.86
CA GLU A 24 8.88 -17.77 -6.76
C GLU A 24 10.16 -16.94 -6.60
N LYS A 25 10.09 -15.77 -5.95
CA LYS A 25 11.27 -14.92 -5.74
C LYS A 25 11.94 -15.22 -4.40
N VAL A 26 13.25 -15.36 -4.42
CA VAL A 26 14.07 -15.45 -3.21
C VAL A 26 13.92 -14.18 -2.39
N VAL A 27 13.73 -14.30 -1.07
CA VAL A 27 13.45 -13.15 -0.18
C VAL A 27 14.55 -12.09 -0.25
N GLU A 28 15.81 -12.48 -0.33
CA GLU A 28 16.95 -11.57 -0.42
C GLU A 28 16.92 -10.72 -1.70
N GLN A 29 16.58 -11.32 -2.84
CA GLN A 29 16.42 -10.59 -4.09
C GLN A 29 15.23 -9.63 -4.00
N SER A 30 14.13 -10.09 -3.41
CA SER A 30 12.97 -9.23 -3.17
C SER A 30 13.32 -8.03 -2.29
N TYR A 31 14.13 -8.21 -1.25
CA TYR A 31 14.55 -7.11 -0.38
C TYR A 31 15.32 -6.02 -1.13
N ALA A 32 16.25 -6.41 -1.99
CA ALA A 32 17.02 -5.46 -2.81
C ALA A 32 16.13 -4.71 -3.81
N ASP A 33 15.24 -5.43 -4.51
CA ASP A 33 14.30 -4.85 -5.47
C ASP A 33 13.33 -3.87 -4.78
N PHE A 34 12.78 -4.26 -3.62
CA PHE A 34 11.88 -3.41 -2.85
C PHE A 34 12.56 -2.15 -2.33
N LYS A 35 13.83 -2.24 -1.90
CA LYS A 35 14.58 -1.06 -1.47
C LYS A 35 14.67 0.01 -2.56
N ILE A 36 14.89 -0.42 -3.81
CA ILE A 36 14.93 0.49 -4.96
C ILE A 36 13.55 1.08 -5.22
N ASN A 37 12.51 0.24 -5.27
CA ASN A 37 11.14 0.67 -5.56
C ASN A 37 10.62 1.63 -4.48
N TYR A 38 10.84 1.32 -3.19
CA TYR A 38 10.44 2.21 -2.11
C TYR A 38 11.21 3.54 -2.13
N GLY A 39 12.46 3.57 -2.59
CA GLY A 39 13.20 4.81 -2.81
C GLY A 39 12.46 5.77 -3.76
N TYR A 40 11.86 5.25 -4.83
CA TYR A 40 11.02 6.06 -5.73
C TYR A 40 9.73 6.54 -5.05
N TYR A 41 9.00 5.68 -4.32
CA TYR A 41 7.83 6.13 -3.57
C TYR A 41 8.16 7.23 -2.58
N PHE A 42 9.29 7.11 -1.85
CA PHE A 42 9.73 8.11 -0.90
C PHE A 42 10.03 9.45 -1.57
N GLU A 43 10.69 9.43 -2.73
CA GLU A 43 10.97 10.63 -3.52
C GLU A 43 9.67 11.33 -3.96
N TYR A 44 8.76 10.61 -4.64
CA TYR A 44 7.51 11.18 -5.15
C TYR A 44 6.57 11.66 -4.04
N LEU A 45 6.59 11.01 -2.89
CA LEU A 45 5.70 11.30 -1.77
C LEU A 45 6.33 12.15 -0.66
N ASN A 46 7.51 12.73 -0.91
CA ASN A 46 8.25 13.56 0.05
C ASN A 46 8.39 12.88 1.43
N ILE A 47 8.75 11.59 1.43
CA ILE A 47 9.01 10.85 2.66
C ILE A 47 10.50 10.96 2.98
N ASP A 48 10.82 11.64 4.08
CA ASP A 48 12.18 11.60 4.64
C ASP A 48 12.35 10.30 5.42
N ASN A 49 12.80 9.25 4.74
CA ASN A 49 12.96 7.93 5.33
C ASN A 49 14.11 7.82 6.33
N THR A 50 14.96 8.84 6.41
CA THR A 50 16.04 8.91 7.40
C THR A 50 15.57 9.47 8.74
N ASP A 51 14.49 10.27 8.75
CA ASP A 51 13.88 10.81 9.97
C ASP A 51 12.37 11.03 9.82
N LEU A 52 11.58 10.06 10.27
CA LEU A 52 10.12 10.16 10.30
C LEU A 52 9.56 10.92 11.50
N LYS A 53 10.41 11.56 12.32
CA LYS A 53 10.01 12.46 13.42
C LYS A 53 9.03 11.84 14.41
N GLN A 54 9.28 10.59 14.77
CA GLN A 54 8.44 9.82 15.69
C GLN A 54 6.96 9.67 15.26
N LYS A 55 6.66 9.79 13.98
CA LYS A 55 5.30 9.54 13.48
C LYS A 55 4.95 8.06 13.59
N SER A 56 3.69 7.80 13.91
CA SER A 56 3.08 6.48 13.79
C SER A 56 2.55 6.28 12.37
N ILE A 57 2.81 5.11 11.79
CA ILE A 57 2.47 4.84 10.39
C ILE A 57 1.72 3.51 10.30
N ALA A 58 0.69 3.45 9.47
CA ALA A 58 0.08 2.20 9.04
C ALA A 58 0.35 2.01 7.53
N GLU A 59 1.19 1.04 7.19
CA GLU A 59 1.39 0.61 5.81
C GLU A 59 0.44 -0.53 5.49
N ILE A 60 -0.27 -0.43 4.37
CA ILE A 60 -1.29 -1.40 3.96
C ILE A 60 -0.82 -2.13 2.70
N GLY A 61 -0.90 -3.47 2.74
CA GLY A 61 -0.62 -4.30 1.57
C GLY A 61 0.84 -4.28 1.13
N CYS A 62 1.77 -4.37 2.07
CA CYS A 62 3.21 -4.37 1.76
C CYS A 62 3.73 -5.69 1.20
N ALA A 63 2.89 -6.72 1.08
CA ALA A 63 3.31 -8.08 0.77
C ALA A 63 4.41 -8.57 1.74
N ARG A 64 5.56 -9.05 1.24
CA ARG A 64 6.63 -9.61 2.07
C ARG A 64 7.48 -8.57 2.79
N ILE A 65 7.71 -7.43 2.16
CA ILE A 65 8.72 -6.46 2.59
C ILE A 65 8.06 -5.10 2.80
N SER A 66 7.99 -4.67 4.06
CA SER A 66 7.48 -3.36 4.42
C SER A 66 8.46 -2.25 4.05
N SER A 67 7.95 -1.13 3.56
CA SER A 67 8.74 0.08 3.31
C SER A 67 9.34 0.64 4.60
N LEU A 68 8.73 0.38 5.75
CA LEU A 68 9.22 0.76 7.08
C LEU A 68 10.57 0.15 7.43
N PHE A 69 10.99 -0.95 6.77
CA PHE A 69 12.33 -1.51 6.97
C PHE A 69 13.45 -0.58 6.51
N PHE A 70 13.14 0.32 5.60
CA PHE A 70 14.07 1.29 5.02
C PHE A 70 13.94 2.69 5.63
N CYS A 71 13.19 2.80 6.74
CA CYS A 71 12.91 4.05 7.43
C CYS A 71 13.49 4.05 8.85
N ASN A 72 13.74 5.26 9.37
CA ASN A 72 14.25 5.48 10.70
C ASN A 72 13.39 6.46 11.49
N ASN A 73 13.52 6.42 12.83
CA ASN A 73 12.94 7.39 13.76
C ASN A 73 11.42 7.54 13.62
N TYR A 74 10.72 6.41 13.42
CA TYR A 74 9.25 6.32 13.55
C TYR A 74 8.87 5.84 14.96
N SER A 75 7.65 6.15 15.40
CA SER A 75 7.07 5.58 16.61
C SER A 75 6.44 4.22 16.30
N LYS A 76 5.73 3.62 17.27
CA LYS A 76 4.97 2.39 17.05
C LYS A 76 4.16 2.45 15.77
N SER A 77 4.47 1.57 14.82
CA SER A 77 3.87 1.53 13.51
C SER A 77 3.20 0.20 13.22
N TYR A 78 2.44 0.12 12.15
CA TYR A 78 1.60 -1.03 11.83
C TYR A 78 1.80 -1.45 10.38
N VAL A 79 1.79 -2.76 10.15
CA VAL A 79 1.69 -3.36 8.83
C VAL A 79 0.39 -4.16 8.78
N ILE A 80 -0.50 -3.80 7.85
CA ILE A 80 -1.79 -4.47 7.66
C ILE A 80 -1.73 -5.24 6.35
N GLU A 81 -1.52 -6.55 6.46
CA GLU A 81 -1.32 -7.45 5.33
C GLU A 81 -2.03 -8.77 5.63
N PRO A 82 -3.07 -9.15 4.87
CA PRO A 82 -3.85 -10.35 5.17
C PRO A 82 -3.06 -11.64 5.01
N THR A 83 -1.99 -11.63 4.20
CA THR A 83 -1.15 -12.81 3.98
C THR A 83 0.03 -12.83 4.94
N HIS A 84 0.21 -13.94 5.63
CA HIS A 84 1.42 -14.17 6.42
C HIS A 84 2.54 -14.73 5.54
N TYR A 85 3.70 -14.08 5.58
CA TYR A 85 4.94 -14.48 4.92
C TYR A 85 5.99 -14.80 6.00
N PRO A 86 6.09 -16.08 6.47
CA PRO A 86 6.99 -16.44 7.59
C PRO A 86 8.46 -16.13 7.32
N GLU A 87 8.87 -16.21 6.06
CA GLU A 87 10.24 -15.92 5.63
C GLU A 87 10.64 -14.45 5.80
N ALA A 88 9.65 -13.55 5.93
CA ALA A 88 9.88 -12.14 6.16
C ALA A 88 9.93 -11.78 7.66
N ASP A 89 9.57 -12.69 8.56
CA ASP A 89 9.47 -12.39 9.99
C ASP A 89 10.77 -11.87 10.59
N LYS A 90 11.92 -12.41 10.14
CA LYS A 90 13.26 -11.97 10.56
C LYS A 90 13.52 -10.46 10.37
N TYR A 91 12.88 -9.81 9.39
CA TYR A 91 13.05 -8.38 9.13
C TYR A 91 12.25 -7.50 10.09
N TYR A 92 11.26 -8.06 10.81
CA TYR A 92 10.48 -7.35 11.82
C TYR A 92 11.13 -7.40 13.21
N GLU A 93 12.10 -8.30 13.43
CA GLU A 93 12.76 -8.47 14.72
C GLU A 93 13.43 -7.17 15.18
N GLY A 94 13.16 -6.77 16.42
CA GLY A 94 13.70 -5.56 17.03
C GLY A 94 13.12 -4.24 16.51
N LYS A 95 12.08 -4.28 15.67
CA LYS A 95 11.37 -3.08 15.19
C LYS A 95 10.05 -2.88 15.94
N ASP A 96 9.69 -1.63 16.21
CA ASP A 96 8.39 -1.30 16.82
C ASP A 96 7.27 -1.30 15.77
N ILE A 97 7.06 -2.47 15.13
CA ILE A 97 6.07 -2.70 14.10
C ILE A 97 5.10 -3.80 14.55
N VAL A 98 3.82 -3.48 14.59
CA VAL A 98 2.73 -4.44 14.84
C VAL A 98 2.20 -4.97 13.52
N LYS A 99 2.21 -6.29 13.35
CA LYS A 99 1.61 -6.95 12.18
C LYS A 99 0.15 -7.28 12.44
N ILE A 100 -0.72 -6.94 11.49
CA ILE A 100 -2.16 -7.24 11.49
C ILE A 100 -2.46 -8.10 10.27
N TYR A 101 -2.73 -9.38 10.50
CA TYR A 101 -3.01 -10.37 9.43
C TYR A 101 -4.51 -10.42 9.12
N GLU A 102 -5.06 -9.27 8.78
CA GLU A 102 -6.46 -9.11 8.41
C GLU A 102 -6.57 -8.15 7.22
N ARG A 103 -7.68 -8.22 6.50
CA ARG A 103 -8.00 -7.22 5.48
C ARG A 103 -8.18 -5.86 6.14
N ALA A 104 -7.58 -4.83 5.57
CA ALA A 104 -7.60 -3.49 6.13
C ALA A 104 -9.04 -2.92 6.21
N GLU A 105 -9.92 -3.30 5.29
CA GLU A 105 -11.32 -2.87 5.27
C GLU A 105 -12.11 -3.35 6.50
N VAL A 106 -11.76 -4.50 7.07
CA VAL A 106 -12.52 -5.12 8.16
C VAL A 106 -11.79 -5.13 9.50
N CYS A 107 -10.47 -5.06 9.53
CA CYS A 107 -9.68 -5.11 10.75
C CYS A 107 -10.03 -3.94 11.71
N LYS A 108 -9.65 -4.08 12.97
CA LYS A 108 -9.62 -2.94 13.90
C LYS A 108 -8.48 -2.01 13.51
N PHE A 109 -8.80 -1.03 12.68
CA PHE A 109 -7.80 -0.11 12.13
C PHE A 109 -7.18 0.76 13.23
N PRO A 110 -5.84 0.85 13.30
CA PRO A 110 -5.16 1.69 14.28
C PRO A 110 -5.34 3.18 13.95
N LYS A 111 -5.35 4.04 14.98
CA LYS A 111 -5.20 5.49 14.77
C LYS A 111 -3.72 5.81 14.66
N VAL A 112 -3.35 6.49 13.56
CA VAL A 112 -1.95 6.79 13.21
C VAL A 112 -1.78 8.22 12.69
N ASP A 113 -0.54 8.68 12.61
CA ASP A 113 -0.25 9.96 11.96
C ASP A 113 -0.35 9.85 10.44
N GLU A 114 0.16 8.76 9.86
CA GLU A 114 0.13 8.56 8.41
C GLU A 114 -0.34 7.15 8.02
N VAL A 115 -1.11 7.06 6.94
CA VAL A 115 -1.39 5.82 6.23
C VAL A 115 -0.63 5.83 4.91
N TRP A 116 0.04 4.73 4.58
CA TRP A 116 0.76 4.52 3.33
C TRP A 116 0.13 3.40 2.51
N MET A 117 -0.17 3.69 1.24
CA MET A 117 -0.75 2.75 0.27
C MET A 117 0.07 2.83 -1.03
N PHE A 118 0.76 1.74 -1.36
CA PHE A 118 1.61 1.67 -2.53
C PHE A 118 1.27 0.43 -3.35
N ASN A 119 0.69 0.63 -4.54
CA ASN A 119 0.30 -0.45 -5.45
C ASN A 119 -0.68 -1.45 -4.82
N LEU A 120 -1.71 -0.94 -4.13
CA LEU A 120 -2.62 -1.71 -3.27
C LEU A 120 -4.05 -1.80 -3.77
N LEU A 121 -4.65 -0.66 -4.17
CA LEU A 121 -6.11 -0.53 -4.26
C LEU A 121 -6.77 -1.48 -5.27
N GLN A 122 -6.04 -1.92 -6.27
CA GLN A 122 -6.52 -2.92 -7.23
C GLN A 122 -6.68 -4.33 -6.66
N HIS A 123 -6.13 -4.60 -5.47
CA HIS A 123 -6.13 -5.92 -4.82
C HIS A 123 -7.07 -6.04 -3.63
N VAL A 124 -7.71 -4.94 -3.20
CA VAL A 124 -8.62 -4.95 -2.04
C VAL A 124 -10.02 -5.39 -2.44
N GLN A 125 -10.84 -5.75 -1.46
CA GLN A 125 -12.21 -6.16 -1.73
C GLN A 125 -13.17 -4.99 -1.88
N ASN A 126 -12.97 -3.94 -1.08
CA ASN A 126 -13.81 -2.74 -1.05
C ASN A 126 -12.94 -1.49 -0.91
N PRO A 127 -12.48 -0.91 -2.04
CA PRO A 127 -11.61 0.28 -2.02
C PRO A 127 -12.24 1.48 -1.33
N ASP A 128 -13.55 1.70 -1.52
CA ASP A 128 -14.25 2.84 -0.94
C ASP A 128 -14.26 2.76 0.59
N LEU A 129 -14.59 1.58 1.14
CA LEU A 129 -14.57 1.35 2.58
C LEU A 129 -13.16 1.51 3.16
N LEU A 130 -12.14 1.02 2.46
CA LEU A 130 -10.75 1.17 2.88
C LEU A 130 -10.35 2.64 2.95
N ILE A 131 -10.61 3.40 1.90
CA ILE A 131 -10.27 4.84 1.84
C ILE A 131 -10.96 5.61 2.95
N GLU A 132 -12.25 5.36 3.19
CA GLU A 132 -12.99 5.97 4.29
C GLU A 132 -12.37 5.66 5.66
N LYS A 133 -12.00 4.39 5.90
CA LYS A 133 -11.29 4.01 7.12
C LYS A 133 -9.94 4.72 7.27
N CYS A 134 -9.18 4.82 6.19
CA CYS A 134 -7.90 5.54 6.20
C CYS A 134 -8.11 7.01 6.59
N LYS A 135 -9.09 7.69 5.99
CA LYS A 135 -9.42 9.09 6.31
C LYS A 135 -9.84 9.29 7.76
N GLN A 136 -10.63 8.35 8.32
CA GLN A 136 -11.11 8.43 9.70
C GLN A 136 -10.04 8.13 10.76
N ASN A 137 -8.95 7.45 10.38
CA ASN A 137 -7.97 6.93 11.33
C ASN A 137 -6.54 7.45 11.13
N SER A 138 -6.34 8.39 10.20
CA SER A 138 -5.04 9.04 10.00
C SER A 138 -5.16 10.55 9.80
N LYS A 139 -4.05 11.26 9.99
CA LYS A 139 -3.94 12.70 9.67
C LYS A 139 -3.52 12.92 8.23
N VAL A 140 -2.73 11.97 7.68
CA VAL A 140 -2.20 12.06 6.32
C VAL A 140 -2.32 10.70 5.64
N ILE A 141 -2.70 10.69 4.37
CA ILE A 141 -2.64 9.52 3.51
C ILE A 141 -1.63 9.80 2.40
N ARG A 142 -0.65 8.90 2.24
CA ARG A 142 0.27 8.89 1.10
C ARG A 142 -0.05 7.70 0.23
N PHE A 143 -0.28 7.93 -1.05
CA PHE A 143 -0.66 6.87 -1.97
C PHE A 143 0.11 6.99 -3.29
N PHE A 144 0.37 5.83 -3.90
CA PHE A 144 0.97 5.70 -5.23
C PHE A 144 0.41 4.44 -5.90
N GLU A 145 -0.57 4.61 -6.80
CA GLU A 145 -1.42 3.53 -7.28
C GLU A 145 -1.46 3.48 -8.79
N PRO A 146 -1.26 2.32 -9.41
CA PRO A 146 -1.40 2.16 -10.87
C PRO A 146 -2.82 2.46 -11.33
N ILE A 147 -2.92 3.02 -12.54
CA ILE A 147 -4.19 3.36 -13.20
C ILE A 147 -4.21 2.85 -14.65
N ASP A 148 -5.41 2.80 -15.22
CA ASP A 148 -5.67 2.55 -16.66
C ASP A 148 -5.18 1.21 -17.21
N TYR A 149 -5.01 0.19 -16.33
CA TYR A 149 -4.73 -1.15 -16.81
C TYR A 149 -5.96 -2.06 -16.76
N GLU A 150 -5.89 -3.15 -17.53
CA GLU A 150 -7.06 -4.03 -17.70
C GLU A 150 -7.32 -4.90 -16.46
N ILE A 151 -8.59 -5.09 -16.15
CA ILE A 151 -9.05 -6.02 -15.12
C ILE A 151 -8.61 -7.44 -15.51
N ASN A 152 -8.04 -8.15 -14.55
CA ASN A 152 -7.65 -9.55 -14.69
C ASN A 152 -7.93 -10.33 -13.40
N GLU A 153 -7.42 -11.56 -13.32
CA GLU A 153 -7.66 -12.41 -12.15
C GLU A 153 -7.11 -11.79 -10.85
N GLN A 154 -5.90 -11.24 -10.90
CA GLN A 154 -5.22 -10.64 -9.74
C GLN A 154 -5.70 -9.22 -9.43
N HIS A 155 -6.11 -8.48 -10.45
CA HIS A 155 -6.53 -7.08 -10.37
C HIS A 155 -8.03 -6.93 -10.67
N PRO A 156 -8.90 -7.11 -9.70
CA PRO A 156 -10.35 -7.03 -9.90
C PRO A 156 -10.88 -5.63 -10.19
N PHE A 157 -10.11 -4.59 -9.92
CA PHE A 157 -10.51 -3.22 -10.17
C PHE A 157 -9.60 -2.54 -11.18
N LYS A 158 -10.22 -1.73 -12.06
CA LYS A 158 -9.54 -0.75 -12.90
C LYS A 158 -9.81 0.64 -12.34
N PHE A 159 -8.76 1.38 -12.05
CA PHE A 159 -8.85 2.77 -11.62
C PHE A 159 -8.43 3.71 -12.74
N SER A 160 -9.09 4.86 -12.78
CA SER A 160 -8.73 6.00 -13.62
C SER A 160 -8.14 7.13 -12.74
N PHE A 161 -7.51 8.10 -13.38
CA PHE A 161 -7.04 9.30 -12.69
C PHE A 161 -8.19 10.08 -12.02
N ASP A 162 -9.37 10.10 -12.64
CA ASP A 162 -10.53 10.77 -12.09
C ASP A 162 -11.11 10.05 -10.86
N ASP A 163 -10.97 8.72 -10.75
CA ASP A 163 -11.34 8.01 -9.53
C ASP A 163 -10.53 8.55 -8.33
N PHE A 164 -9.22 8.72 -8.50
CA PHE A 164 -8.35 9.27 -7.45
C PHE A 164 -8.66 10.73 -7.14
N LYS A 165 -9.00 11.55 -8.11
CA LYS A 165 -9.49 12.91 -7.87
C LYS A 165 -10.79 12.95 -7.06
N ASN A 166 -11.69 11.99 -7.28
CA ASN A 166 -12.91 11.86 -6.49
C ASN A 166 -12.60 11.46 -5.03
N TYR A 167 -11.60 10.60 -4.81
CA TYR A 167 -11.18 10.20 -3.46
C TYR A 167 -10.42 11.30 -2.72
N PHE A 168 -9.49 11.97 -3.37
CA PHE A 168 -8.45 12.79 -2.73
C PHE A 168 -8.37 14.23 -3.24
N GLY A 169 -9.24 14.60 -4.17
CA GLY A 169 -9.31 15.98 -4.67
C GLY A 169 -8.08 16.46 -5.43
N TYR A 170 -7.66 17.67 -5.19
CA TYR A 170 -6.61 18.35 -5.95
C TYR A 170 -5.17 17.90 -5.60
N CYS A 171 -4.98 17.11 -4.56
CA CYS A 171 -3.64 16.62 -4.22
C CYS A 171 -3.14 15.53 -5.16
N VAL A 172 -3.99 15.01 -6.05
CA VAL A 172 -3.65 13.91 -6.95
C VAL A 172 -2.79 14.40 -8.11
N GLN A 173 -1.66 13.73 -8.30
CA GLN A 173 -0.71 13.95 -9.39
C GLN A 173 -0.64 12.71 -10.28
N LEU A 174 -0.24 12.93 -11.53
CA LEU A 174 -0.06 11.86 -12.52
C LEU A 174 1.42 11.54 -12.68
N TYR A 175 1.77 10.27 -12.49
CA TYR A 175 3.04 9.69 -12.90
C TYR A 175 2.87 8.99 -14.24
N HIS A 176 3.76 9.29 -15.18
CA HIS A 176 3.83 8.58 -16.46
C HIS A 176 4.79 7.40 -16.34
N GLY A 177 4.31 6.23 -16.70
CA GLY A 177 5.06 4.99 -16.60
C GLY A 177 6.42 5.05 -17.32
N ARG A 178 7.44 4.49 -16.70
CA ARG A 178 8.79 4.43 -17.25
C ARG A 178 9.50 3.10 -16.89
N PRO A 179 10.46 2.65 -17.71
CA PRO A 179 11.27 1.49 -17.35
C PRO A 179 12.02 1.70 -16.02
N GLY A 180 12.13 0.64 -15.25
CA GLY A 180 12.89 0.64 -13.99
C GLY A 180 12.10 0.97 -12.74
N PHE A 181 10.83 1.41 -12.87
CA PHE A 181 9.90 1.57 -11.76
C PHE A 181 8.51 1.04 -12.14
N HIS A 182 7.46 1.86 -12.19
CA HIS A 182 6.18 1.44 -12.74
C HIS A 182 6.14 1.68 -14.25
N GLN A 183 5.81 0.64 -15.04
CA GLN A 183 5.58 0.77 -16.48
C GLN A 183 4.18 1.35 -16.77
N ALA A 184 3.22 1.11 -15.90
CA ALA A 184 1.89 1.72 -15.96
C ALA A 184 1.90 3.17 -15.49
N ASN A 185 0.96 3.98 -15.98
CA ASN A 185 0.66 5.27 -15.36
C ASN A 185 0.16 5.06 -13.94
N CYS A 186 0.47 5.99 -13.04
CA CYS A 186 0.01 5.93 -11.66
C CYS A 186 -0.58 7.28 -11.23
N ALA A 187 -1.58 7.20 -10.36
CA ALA A 187 -2.04 8.34 -9.57
C ALA A 187 -1.29 8.32 -8.23
N TYR A 188 -0.77 9.46 -7.82
CA TYR A 188 -0.08 9.57 -6.53
C TYR A 188 -0.37 10.91 -5.85
N GLY A 189 -0.16 10.96 -4.54
CA GLY A 189 -0.37 12.19 -3.80
C GLY A 189 -0.25 12.06 -2.30
N ILE A 190 -0.34 13.22 -1.64
CA ILE A 190 -0.34 13.39 -0.20
C ILE A 190 -1.63 14.07 0.19
N TYR A 191 -2.54 13.35 0.83
CA TYR A 191 -3.84 13.85 1.25
C TYR A 191 -3.83 14.11 2.76
N ASN A 192 -4.20 15.33 3.16
CA ASN A 192 -4.38 15.69 4.57
C ASN A 192 -5.84 15.41 4.95
N CYS A 193 -6.04 14.53 5.92
CA CYS A 193 -7.36 14.25 6.50
C CYS A 193 -7.75 15.40 7.45
N GLU A 194 -8.98 15.86 7.34
CA GLU A 194 -9.54 16.90 8.21
C GLU A 194 -9.97 16.35 9.58
#